data_d5aa6a7d2035836a00bd7beffb2f66e0
#
_entry.id   d5aa6a7d2035836a00bd7beffb2f66e0
#
_cell.length_a   1.000
_cell.length_b   1.000
_cell.length_c   1.000
_cell.angle_alpha   90.00
_cell.angle_beta   90.00
_cell.angle_gamma   90.00
#
_symmetry.space_group_name_H-M   'P 1'
#
loop_
_entity.id
_entity.type
_entity.pdbx_description
1 polymer ?
#
loop_
_entity_poly.entity_id
_entity_poly.type
_entity_poly.pdbx_seq_one_letter_code
_entity_poly.pdbx_strand_id
1 'polypeptide(L)'
;MDPTLAIHERLMLSRNGEVALGAKDYIDHMPPNEQRGLKVALAQIADDAEDKAYREAYDKIVETLRMMKDKGIFIVPGTDLGGAFNLHRELELYVNQLGFTNGEILKRATYDMAQYLGQDDLGTIEPGKLADFFLVPGNPVEDIKAIKTIGMVSKGGTFYYPSEVYPEFGITPFTEKPEVKE
;
A
#
# COMPACT_ATOMS: atom_id res chain seq x y z
N MET A 1 11.32 -0.65 13.29
CA MET A 1 10.03 -0.04 13.69
C MET A 1 9.02 -0.30 12.59
N ASP A 2 7.88 -0.90 12.91
CA ASP A 2 6.74 -1.08 12.01
C ASP A 2 5.61 -0.19 12.54
N PRO A 3 5.33 0.96 11.91
CA PRO A 3 4.35 1.92 12.43
C PRO A 3 2.92 1.63 12.00
N THR A 4 2.70 0.85 10.94
CA THR A 4 1.36 0.56 10.41
C THR A 4 0.51 1.83 10.21
N LEU A 5 1.06 2.83 9.50
CA LEU A 5 0.44 4.16 9.37
C LEU A 5 -0.93 4.12 8.67
N ALA A 6 -1.14 3.14 7.79
CA ALA A 6 -2.40 2.96 7.07
C ALA A 6 -3.59 2.68 8.01
N ILE A 7 -3.42 1.86 9.07
CA ILE A 7 -4.51 1.65 10.03
C ILE A 7 -4.75 2.89 10.89
N HIS A 8 -3.69 3.62 11.27
CA HIS A 8 -3.85 4.88 12.00
C HIS A 8 -4.61 5.92 11.18
N GLU A 9 -4.30 6.06 9.88
CA GLU A 9 -5.08 6.90 8.97
C GLU A 9 -6.54 6.44 8.93
N ARG A 10 -6.76 5.14 8.73
CA ARG A 10 -8.10 4.57 8.63
C ARG A 10 -8.91 4.76 9.92
N LEU A 11 -8.29 4.55 11.09
CA LEU A 11 -8.92 4.69 12.39
C LEU A 11 -9.24 6.15 12.72
N MET A 12 -8.27 7.04 12.52
CA MET A 12 -8.37 8.42 13.01
C MET A 12 -9.02 9.38 12.03
N LEU A 13 -8.92 9.12 10.71
CA LEU A 13 -9.36 10.07 9.68
C LEU A 13 -10.59 9.61 8.88
N SER A 14 -11.05 8.34 8.99
CA SER A 14 -12.26 7.94 8.27
C SER A 14 -13.54 8.46 8.96
N ARG A 15 -14.55 8.79 8.16
CA ARG A 15 -15.87 9.25 8.64
C ARG A 15 -16.98 8.45 7.95
N ASN A 16 -18.08 8.23 8.63
CA ASN A 16 -19.22 7.51 8.07
C ASN A 16 -19.80 8.23 6.85
N GLY A 17 -20.01 7.48 5.78
CA GLY A 17 -20.50 8.00 4.50
C GLY A 17 -19.41 8.55 3.59
N GLU A 18 -18.20 8.77 4.08
CA GLU A 18 -17.07 9.22 3.29
C GLU A 18 -16.18 8.04 2.84
N VAL A 19 -15.67 8.12 1.62
CA VAL A 19 -14.69 7.14 1.14
C VAL A 19 -13.39 7.30 1.94
N ALA A 20 -12.91 6.21 2.52
CA ALA A 20 -11.61 6.19 3.19
C ALA A 20 -10.50 6.75 2.30
N LEU A 21 -9.61 7.58 2.85
CA LEU A 21 -8.60 8.32 2.07
C LEU A 21 -7.77 7.40 1.18
N GLY A 22 -7.32 6.28 1.70
CA GLY A 22 -6.53 5.30 0.95
C GLY A 22 -7.31 4.53 -0.12
N ALA A 23 -8.64 4.59 -0.11
CA ALA A 23 -9.48 3.83 -1.05
C ALA A 23 -9.97 4.63 -2.25
N LYS A 24 -9.74 5.94 -2.28
CA LYS A 24 -10.27 6.84 -3.33
C LYS A 24 -9.88 6.43 -4.74
N ASP A 25 -8.68 5.89 -4.91
CA ASP A 25 -8.14 5.52 -6.22
C ASP A 25 -8.63 4.15 -6.72
N TYR A 26 -9.28 3.34 -5.87
CA TYR A 26 -9.65 1.98 -6.25
C TYR A 26 -11.07 1.55 -5.87
N ILE A 27 -11.81 2.37 -5.13
CA ILE A 27 -13.14 1.99 -4.63
C ILE A 27 -14.12 1.58 -5.75
N ASP A 28 -14.06 2.24 -6.91
CA ASP A 28 -14.95 1.95 -8.05
C ASP A 28 -14.64 0.60 -8.72
N HIS A 29 -13.47 0.02 -8.44
CA HIS A 29 -13.11 -1.33 -8.87
C HIS A 29 -13.62 -2.42 -7.95
N MET A 30 -14.05 -2.07 -6.72
CA MET A 30 -14.44 -3.04 -5.70
C MET A 30 -15.91 -3.47 -5.82
N PRO A 31 -16.24 -4.70 -5.40
CA PRO A 31 -17.62 -5.14 -5.34
C PRO A 31 -18.43 -4.30 -4.32
N PRO A 32 -19.78 -4.23 -4.47
CA PRO A 32 -20.61 -3.31 -3.67
C PRO A 32 -20.53 -3.46 -2.14
N ASN A 33 -20.26 -4.67 -1.63
CA ASN A 33 -20.06 -4.90 -0.20
C ASN A 33 -18.78 -4.22 0.30
N GLU A 34 -17.67 -4.34 -0.44
CA GLU A 34 -16.39 -3.70 -0.12
C GLU A 34 -16.51 -2.17 -0.24
N GLN A 35 -17.19 -1.66 -1.28
CA GLN A 35 -17.43 -0.23 -1.41
C GLN A 35 -18.19 0.35 -0.20
N ARG A 36 -19.18 -0.40 0.33
CA ARG A 36 -19.88 0.00 1.56
C ARG A 36 -18.94 -0.01 2.77
N GLY A 37 -18.14 -1.06 2.92
CA GLY A 37 -17.17 -1.19 4.00
C GLY A 37 -16.14 -0.06 4.02
N LEU A 38 -15.71 0.40 2.83
CA LEU A 38 -14.76 1.51 2.68
C LEU A 38 -15.35 2.89 3.01
N LYS A 39 -16.66 2.98 3.25
CA LYS A 39 -17.37 4.19 3.67
C LYS A 39 -17.81 4.14 5.15
N VAL A 40 -17.36 3.14 5.89
CA VAL A 40 -17.65 3.02 7.33
C VAL A 40 -16.43 3.48 8.13
N ALA A 41 -16.62 4.40 9.06
CA ALA A 41 -15.58 4.80 9.99
C ALA A 41 -15.22 3.67 10.95
N LEU A 42 -13.92 3.51 11.27
CA LEU A 42 -13.48 2.54 12.29
C LEU A 42 -13.66 3.07 13.73
N ALA A 43 -13.63 4.40 13.91
CA ALA A 43 -13.93 5.04 15.17
C ALA A 43 -15.21 5.88 15.04
N GLN A 44 -16.03 5.89 16.10
CA GLN A 44 -17.14 6.81 16.18
C GLN A 44 -16.65 8.12 16.81
N ILE A 45 -16.90 9.22 16.12
CA ILE A 45 -16.56 10.57 16.57
C ILE A 45 -17.82 11.25 17.10
N ALA A 46 -17.77 11.70 18.35
CA ALA A 46 -18.94 12.24 19.03
C ALA A 46 -19.25 13.68 18.62
N ASP A 47 -18.22 14.51 18.43
CA ASP A 47 -18.36 15.94 18.12
C ASP A 47 -17.12 16.51 17.40
N ASP A 48 -17.20 17.79 17.05
CA ASP A 48 -16.10 18.50 16.36
C ASP A 48 -14.82 18.61 17.19
N ALA A 49 -14.92 18.62 18.51
CA ALA A 49 -13.74 18.70 19.39
C ALA A 49 -12.98 17.37 19.36
N GLU A 50 -13.70 16.26 19.39
CA GLU A 50 -13.13 14.93 19.26
C GLU A 50 -12.56 14.72 17.84
N ASP A 51 -13.27 15.16 16.79
CA ASP A 51 -12.76 15.13 15.41
C ASP A 51 -11.40 15.83 15.29
N LYS A 52 -11.32 17.03 15.84
CA LYS A 52 -10.07 17.80 15.88
C LYS A 52 -8.96 17.06 16.63
N ALA A 53 -9.28 16.49 17.79
CA ALA A 53 -8.30 15.75 18.60
C ALA A 53 -7.73 14.52 17.87
N TYR A 54 -8.56 13.77 17.15
CA TYR A 54 -8.10 12.63 16.32
C TYR A 54 -7.19 13.07 15.18
N ARG A 55 -7.52 14.16 14.50
CA ARG A 55 -6.67 14.72 13.42
C ARG A 55 -5.32 15.19 13.96
N GLU A 56 -5.33 15.95 15.07
CA GLU A 56 -4.10 16.41 15.72
C GLU A 56 -3.24 15.23 16.22
N ALA A 57 -3.87 14.17 16.75
CA ALA A 57 -3.15 12.95 17.15
C ALA A 57 -2.50 12.25 15.96
N TYR A 58 -3.20 12.12 14.83
CA TYR A 58 -2.63 11.58 13.61
C TYR A 58 -1.44 12.40 13.11
N ASP A 59 -1.57 13.73 13.08
CA ASP A 59 -0.48 14.62 12.69
C ASP A 59 0.76 14.44 13.59
N LYS A 60 0.56 14.20 14.88
CA LYS A 60 1.66 13.92 15.82
C LYS A 60 2.34 12.57 15.59
N ILE A 61 1.59 11.55 15.17
CA ILE A 61 2.18 10.27 14.73
C ILE A 61 3.07 10.52 13.51
N VAL A 62 2.57 11.22 12.50
CA VAL A 62 3.35 11.54 11.29
C VAL A 62 4.60 12.35 11.62
N GLU A 63 4.49 13.38 12.44
CA GLU A 63 5.63 14.19 12.90
C GLU A 63 6.70 13.33 13.59
N THR A 64 6.27 12.44 14.48
CA THR A 64 7.17 11.52 15.20
C THR A 64 7.88 10.58 14.24
N LEU A 65 7.16 10.00 13.27
CA LEU A 65 7.74 9.09 12.29
C LEU A 65 8.74 9.81 11.35
N ARG A 66 8.47 11.06 10.98
CA ARG A 66 9.45 11.89 10.24
C ARG A 66 10.74 12.08 11.04
N MET A 67 10.62 12.45 12.31
CA MET A 67 11.80 12.58 13.18
C MET A 67 12.57 11.27 13.32
N MET A 68 11.89 10.14 13.41
CA MET A 68 12.52 8.82 13.47
C MET A 68 13.28 8.51 12.17
N LYS A 69 12.65 8.76 10.99
CA LYS A 69 13.30 8.63 9.68
C LYS A 69 14.55 9.49 9.60
N ASP A 70 14.46 10.78 9.99
CA ASP A 70 15.57 11.74 9.91
C ASP A 70 16.74 11.35 10.84
N LYS A 71 16.46 10.61 11.91
CA LYS A 71 17.45 10.01 12.79
C LYS A 71 18.01 8.67 12.30
N GLY A 72 17.62 8.22 11.11
CA GLY A 72 18.09 6.97 10.51
C GLY A 72 17.49 5.70 11.13
N ILE A 73 16.40 5.81 11.91
CA ILE A 73 15.71 4.63 12.44
C ILE A 73 15.11 3.84 11.26
N PHE A 74 15.39 2.53 11.23
CA PHE A 74 14.87 1.65 10.21
C PHE A 74 13.37 1.47 10.40
N ILE A 75 12.58 2.07 9.47
CA ILE A 75 11.13 1.99 9.43
C ILE A 75 10.76 1.00 8.33
N VAL A 76 9.96 0.00 8.65
CA VAL A 76 9.49 -1.03 7.71
C VAL A 76 8.01 -0.83 7.39
N PRO A 77 7.57 -1.11 6.15
CA PRO A 77 6.16 -1.03 5.80
C PRO A 77 5.38 -2.22 6.37
N GLY A 78 4.32 -1.93 7.09
CA GLY A 78 3.31 -2.86 7.56
C GLY A 78 1.96 -2.15 7.62
N THR A 79 0.85 -2.84 7.74
CA THR A 79 -0.47 -2.22 7.62
C THR A 79 -1.40 -2.45 8.79
N ASP A 80 -1.26 -3.58 9.47
CA ASP A 80 -2.25 -4.12 10.43
C ASP A 80 -3.69 -4.14 9.86
N LEU A 81 -3.80 -4.16 8.54
CA LEU A 81 -5.04 -4.22 7.77
C LEU A 81 -4.92 -5.32 6.71
N GLY A 82 -5.97 -6.10 6.55
CA GLY A 82 -6.04 -7.10 5.47
C GLY A 82 -6.12 -6.47 4.08
N GLY A 83 -5.62 -7.20 3.07
CA GLY A 83 -5.72 -6.83 1.66
C GLY A 83 -4.52 -6.07 1.11
N ALA A 84 -4.23 -6.30 -0.18
CA ALA A 84 -3.04 -5.77 -0.85
C ALA A 84 -3.04 -4.24 -0.99
N PHE A 85 -4.22 -3.62 -1.19
CA PHE A 85 -4.33 -2.17 -1.37
C PHE A 85 -3.91 -1.36 -0.14
N ASN A 86 -4.02 -1.95 1.05
CA ASN A 86 -3.57 -1.30 2.28
C ASN A 86 -2.04 -1.20 2.35
N LEU A 87 -1.30 -2.19 1.82
CA LEU A 87 0.15 -2.08 1.68
C LEU A 87 0.52 -0.99 0.68
N HIS A 88 -0.17 -0.91 -0.46
CA HIS A 88 0.06 0.17 -1.41
C HIS A 88 -0.19 1.55 -0.76
N ARG A 89 -1.24 1.66 0.06
CA ARG A 89 -1.50 2.91 0.82
C ARG A 89 -0.40 3.22 1.83
N GLU A 90 0.11 2.23 2.54
CA GLU A 90 1.24 2.42 3.47
C GLU A 90 2.46 3.01 2.76
N LEU A 91 2.82 2.48 1.57
CA LEU A 91 3.93 3.00 0.78
C LEU A 91 3.67 4.45 0.30
N GLU A 92 2.45 4.76 -0.13
CA GLU A 92 2.04 6.13 -0.47
C GLU A 92 2.17 7.09 0.71
N LEU A 93 1.75 6.67 1.90
CA LEU A 93 1.86 7.49 3.12
C LEU A 93 3.32 7.78 3.46
N TYR A 94 4.22 6.82 3.26
CA TYR A 94 5.64 7.04 3.50
C TYR A 94 6.24 8.05 2.52
N VAL A 95 5.84 8.01 1.26
CA VAL A 95 6.24 9.02 0.28
C VAL A 95 5.63 10.38 0.63
N ASN A 96 4.31 10.44 0.75
CA ASN A 96 3.58 11.70 0.82
C ASN A 96 3.71 12.40 2.18
N GLN A 97 3.88 11.63 3.25
CA GLN A 97 3.86 12.17 4.61
C GLN A 97 5.19 12.03 5.33
N LEU A 98 5.96 10.98 5.12
CA LEU A 98 7.24 10.80 5.81
C LEU A 98 8.44 11.32 5.01
N GLY A 99 8.24 11.68 3.72
CA GLY A 99 9.28 12.26 2.87
C GLY A 99 10.30 11.23 2.38
N PHE A 100 9.90 9.97 2.19
CA PHE A 100 10.66 9.03 1.38
C PHE A 100 10.49 9.37 -0.11
N THR A 101 11.51 9.15 -0.91
CA THR A 101 11.33 9.12 -2.37
C THR A 101 10.65 7.81 -2.78
N ASN A 102 10.01 7.80 -3.96
CA ASN A 102 9.41 6.57 -4.50
C ASN A 102 10.42 5.43 -4.60
N GLY A 103 11.65 5.72 -5.07
CA GLY A 103 12.72 4.73 -5.18
C GLY A 103 13.15 4.16 -3.82
N GLU A 104 13.29 5.02 -2.80
CA GLU A 104 13.62 4.57 -1.44
C GLU A 104 12.57 3.63 -0.87
N ILE A 105 11.28 3.96 -1.04
CA ILE A 105 10.22 3.14 -0.44
C ILE A 105 10.02 1.83 -1.21
N LEU A 106 10.20 1.82 -2.53
CA LEU A 106 10.18 0.60 -3.32
C LEU A 106 11.31 -0.34 -2.91
N LYS A 107 12.54 0.19 -2.76
CA LYS A 107 13.67 -0.57 -2.24
C LYS A 107 13.40 -1.09 -0.82
N ARG A 108 12.79 -0.25 0.04
CA ARG A 108 12.41 -0.63 1.41
C ARG A 108 11.42 -1.79 1.43
N ALA A 109 10.41 -1.75 0.57
CA ALA A 109 9.37 -2.78 0.48
C ALA A 109 9.81 -4.07 -0.21
N THR A 110 10.99 -4.10 -0.83
CA THR A 110 11.53 -5.26 -1.54
C THR A 110 12.86 -5.72 -0.95
N TYR A 111 13.97 -5.15 -1.40
CA TYR A 111 15.32 -5.56 -1.00
C TYR A 111 15.56 -5.44 0.50
N ASP A 112 15.26 -4.26 1.09
CA ASP A 112 15.56 -4.04 2.51
C ASP A 112 14.73 -4.97 3.41
N MET A 113 13.48 -5.29 3.01
CA MET A 113 12.65 -6.26 3.73
C MET A 113 13.16 -7.68 3.59
N ALA A 114 13.62 -8.11 2.41
CA ALA A 114 14.23 -9.41 2.22
C ALA A 114 15.46 -9.56 3.13
N GLN A 115 16.34 -8.55 3.17
CA GLN A 115 17.50 -8.55 4.08
C GLN A 115 17.10 -8.56 5.55
N TYR A 116 16.08 -7.77 5.93
CA TYR A 116 15.56 -7.74 7.31
C TYR A 116 15.04 -9.11 7.77
N LEU A 117 14.43 -9.87 6.85
CA LEU A 117 13.89 -11.20 7.10
C LEU A 117 14.94 -12.32 6.92
N GLY A 118 16.19 -12.00 6.54
CA GLY A 118 17.24 -12.99 6.29
C GLY A 118 16.98 -13.85 5.05
N GLN A 119 16.30 -13.31 4.04
CA GLN A 119 15.97 -14.02 2.79
C GLN A 119 16.85 -13.48 1.64
N ASP A 120 17.98 -14.12 1.43
CA ASP A 120 18.98 -13.68 0.44
C ASP A 120 18.58 -13.98 -1.01
N ASP A 121 17.61 -14.84 -1.24
CA ASP A 121 17.09 -15.25 -2.56
C ASP A 121 15.93 -14.40 -3.07
N LEU A 122 15.53 -13.36 -2.32
CA LEU A 122 14.43 -12.44 -2.63
C LEU A 122 14.90 -10.96 -2.69
N GLY A 123 14.01 -10.10 -3.13
CA GLY A 123 14.12 -8.63 -3.05
C GLY A 123 14.85 -7.95 -4.20
N THR A 124 15.51 -8.72 -5.10
CA THR A 124 16.14 -8.21 -6.33
C THR A 124 15.90 -9.16 -7.50
N ILE A 125 16.01 -8.63 -8.72
CA ILE A 125 15.94 -9.43 -9.95
C ILE A 125 17.37 -9.67 -10.42
N GLU A 126 17.93 -10.82 -10.01
CA GLU A 126 19.32 -11.22 -10.32
C GLU A 126 19.37 -12.72 -10.63
N PRO A 127 20.34 -13.17 -11.45
CA PRO A 127 20.54 -14.60 -11.70
C PRO A 127 20.75 -15.38 -10.40
N GLY A 128 20.05 -16.50 -10.27
CA GLY A 128 20.14 -17.38 -9.09
C GLY A 128 19.15 -17.06 -7.97
N LYS A 129 18.41 -15.96 -8.07
CA LYS A 129 17.33 -15.62 -7.12
C LYS A 129 15.97 -16.14 -7.58
N LEU A 130 15.00 -16.13 -6.68
CA LEU A 130 13.62 -16.47 -7.01
C LEU A 130 13.03 -15.41 -7.97
N ALA A 131 12.33 -15.88 -8.99
CA ALA A 131 11.64 -15.03 -9.96
C ALA A 131 10.30 -14.52 -9.38
N ASP A 132 10.35 -13.88 -8.21
CA ASP A 132 9.21 -13.30 -7.52
C ASP A 132 9.17 -11.80 -7.81
N PHE A 133 8.32 -11.39 -8.72
CA PHE A 133 8.17 -9.99 -9.13
C PHE A 133 6.76 -9.68 -9.62
N PHE A 134 6.44 -8.42 -9.78
CA PHE A 134 5.23 -7.98 -10.47
C PHE A 134 5.57 -6.91 -11.53
N LEU A 135 4.72 -6.83 -12.55
CA LEU A 135 4.84 -5.84 -13.62
C LEU A 135 3.68 -4.84 -13.52
N VAL A 136 4.02 -3.57 -13.71
CA VAL A 136 3.06 -2.46 -13.81
C VAL A 136 3.26 -1.72 -15.12
N PRO A 137 2.21 -1.19 -15.76
CA PRO A 137 2.32 -0.47 -17.04
C PRO A 137 2.95 0.92 -16.90
N GLY A 138 3.05 1.45 -15.68
CA GLY A 138 3.65 2.76 -15.39
C GLY A 138 5.05 2.66 -14.79
N ASN A 139 5.60 3.81 -14.41
CA ASN A 139 6.88 3.91 -13.71
C ASN A 139 6.67 4.24 -12.23
N PRO A 140 6.75 3.27 -11.31
CA PRO A 140 6.51 3.51 -9.89
C PRO A 140 7.60 4.37 -9.21
N VAL A 141 8.73 4.61 -9.88
CA VAL A 141 9.75 5.55 -9.40
C VAL A 141 9.34 7.01 -9.65
N GLU A 142 8.52 7.25 -10.67
CA GLU A 142 7.94 8.57 -10.97
C GLU A 142 6.62 8.79 -10.22
N ASP A 143 5.76 7.77 -10.19
CA ASP A 143 4.48 7.77 -9.48
C ASP A 143 4.28 6.47 -8.71
N ILE A 144 4.35 6.53 -7.39
CA ILE A 144 4.16 5.37 -6.51
C ILE A 144 2.79 4.71 -6.70
N LYS A 145 1.77 5.44 -7.13
CA LYS A 145 0.43 4.90 -7.39
C LYS A 145 0.39 3.86 -8.51
N ALA A 146 1.38 3.84 -9.39
CA ALA A 146 1.49 2.83 -10.44
C ALA A 146 1.52 1.40 -9.88
N ILE A 147 1.96 1.19 -8.63
CA ILE A 147 1.94 -0.15 -7.99
C ILE A 147 0.54 -0.73 -7.80
N LYS A 148 -0.53 0.06 -7.94
CA LYS A 148 -1.91 -0.41 -7.88
C LYS A 148 -2.39 -1.05 -9.18
N THR A 149 -1.70 -0.78 -10.29
CA THR A 149 -2.10 -1.22 -11.64
C THR A 149 -1.31 -2.44 -12.10
N ILE A 150 -1.20 -3.46 -11.24
CA ILE A 150 -0.43 -4.67 -11.53
C ILE A 150 -1.05 -5.42 -12.72
N GLY A 151 -0.24 -5.64 -13.77
CA GLY A 151 -0.64 -6.41 -14.94
C GLY A 151 -0.28 -7.90 -14.86
N MET A 152 0.80 -8.23 -14.14
CA MET A 152 1.25 -9.61 -13.96
C MET A 152 2.01 -9.74 -12.64
N VAL A 153 1.84 -10.88 -11.97
CA VAL A 153 2.64 -11.31 -10.82
C VAL A 153 3.33 -12.62 -11.17
N SER A 154 4.64 -12.70 -10.95
CA SER A 154 5.39 -13.95 -10.94
C SER A 154 5.65 -14.38 -9.51
N LYS A 155 5.29 -15.61 -9.18
CA LYS A 155 5.52 -16.22 -7.86
C LYS A 155 5.93 -17.68 -8.00
N GLY A 156 7.15 -18.01 -7.57
CA GLY A 156 7.66 -19.38 -7.63
C GLY A 156 7.65 -19.95 -9.07
N GLY A 157 7.87 -19.12 -10.10
CA GLY A 157 7.84 -19.50 -11.50
C GLY A 157 6.44 -19.61 -12.12
N THR A 158 5.38 -19.32 -11.37
CA THR A 158 4.00 -19.27 -11.87
C THR A 158 3.58 -17.83 -12.12
N PHE A 159 2.94 -17.58 -13.25
CA PHE A 159 2.41 -16.26 -13.61
C PHE A 159 0.92 -16.16 -13.29
N TYR A 160 0.55 -15.07 -12.63
CA TYR A 160 -0.82 -14.70 -12.30
C TYR A 160 -1.14 -13.37 -12.95
N TYR A 161 -2.31 -13.28 -13.59
CA TYR A 161 -2.78 -12.06 -14.23
C TYR A 161 -3.96 -11.50 -13.45
N PRO A 162 -3.84 -10.33 -12.81
CA PRO A 162 -4.96 -9.71 -12.10
C PRO A 162 -6.21 -9.53 -12.94
N SER A 163 -6.06 -9.30 -14.25
CA SER A 163 -7.20 -9.24 -15.19
C SER A 163 -8.00 -10.55 -15.30
N GLU A 164 -7.40 -11.69 -14.94
CA GLU A 164 -8.07 -13.01 -14.92
C GLU A 164 -8.52 -13.38 -13.50
N VAL A 165 -7.78 -12.95 -12.46
CA VAL A 165 -8.04 -13.31 -11.06
C VAL A 165 -9.10 -12.41 -10.41
N TYR A 166 -9.02 -11.11 -10.63
CA TYR A 166 -9.89 -10.13 -9.96
C TYR A 166 -11.38 -10.33 -10.23
N PRO A 167 -11.83 -10.66 -11.47
CA PRO A 167 -13.24 -10.91 -11.74
C PRO A 167 -13.86 -12.04 -10.91
N GLU A 168 -13.10 -13.06 -10.53
CA GLU A 168 -13.55 -14.15 -9.67
C GLU A 168 -13.95 -13.67 -8.26
N PHE A 169 -13.44 -12.51 -7.85
CA PHE A 169 -13.76 -11.85 -6.58
C PHE A 169 -14.69 -10.64 -6.76
N GLY A 170 -15.23 -10.43 -7.98
CA GLY A 170 -16.08 -9.28 -8.29
C GLY A 170 -15.33 -7.95 -8.32
N ILE A 171 -14.00 -7.97 -8.48
CA ILE A 171 -13.15 -6.80 -8.59
C ILE A 171 -12.95 -6.50 -10.09
N THR A 172 -13.18 -5.25 -10.50
CA THR A 172 -12.85 -4.80 -11.85
C THR A 172 -11.33 -4.65 -12.00
N PRO A 173 -10.69 -5.28 -12.99
CA PRO A 173 -9.25 -5.13 -13.21
C PRO A 173 -8.84 -3.68 -13.47
N PHE A 174 -7.62 -3.32 -13.05
CA PHE A 174 -7.05 -1.98 -13.26
C PHE A 174 -6.33 -1.85 -14.60
N THR A 175 -5.96 -2.98 -15.20
CA THR A 175 -5.23 -3.04 -16.47
C THR A 175 -5.52 -4.35 -17.16
N GLU A 176 -5.30 -4.37 -18.45
CA GLU A 176 -5.38 -5.56 -19.29
C GLU A 176 -4.17 -6.50 -19.05
N LYS A 177 -4.32 -7.74 -19.47
CA LYS A 177 -3.22 -8.70 -19.50
C LYS A 177 -2.11 -8.20 -20.42
N PRO A 178 -0.86 -8.11 -19.93
CA PRO A 178 0.26 -7.68 -20.77
C PRO A 178 0.52 -8.71 -21.89
N GLU A 179 0.84 -8.20 -23.08
CA GLU A 179 1.32 -9.06 -24.16
C GLU A 179 2.74 -9.54 -23.82
N VAL A 180 2.90 -10.84 -23.68
CA VAL A 180 4.20 -11.49 -23.55
C VAL A 180 4.65 -11.92 -24.95
N LYS A 181 5.71 -11.31 -25.49
CA LYS A 181 6.31 -11.78 -26.73
C LYS A 181 7.26 -12.93 -26.40
N GLU A 182 7.06 -14.06 -27.10
CA GLU A 182 7.98 -15.20 -27.06
C GLU A 182 9.37 -14.84 -27.64
#